data_0534b90d51f3d1b4f26e414d8c5c6a08
#
_entry.id   0534b90d51f3d1b4f26e414d8c5c6a08
#
_cell.length_a   1.000
_cell.length_b   1.000
_cell.length_c   1.000
_cell.angle_alpha   90.00
_cell.angle_beta   90.00
_cell.angle_gamma   90.00
#
_symmetry.space_group_name_H-M   'P 1'
#
loop_
_entity.id
_entity.type
_entity.pdbx_description
1 polymer ?
#
loop_
_entity_poly.entity_id
_entity_poly.type
_entity_poly.pdbx_seq_one_letter_code
_entity_poly.pdbx_strand_id
1 'polypeptide(L)'
;VIYISRRLLLIGLMGAAFIIYPNIICLPWEIHYPVVQENKAVFCLFFIFRLLYFGGLFILLLRFNLRKATIYQLKHRFYSNFAISAVAYAIFVPISLSFASRGVHDAIGSVLIFQFFVICCVCTLLGHIIMLYITQQEKEMEIERLRTENLQSRCDALTNQINPHFFFNSLNGISSLIRKKDDKKTLEY
;
A
#
# COMPACT_ATOMS: atom_id res chain seq x y z
N VAL A 1 -12.71 2.54 2.53
CA VAL A 1 -11.91 3.41 3.44
C VAL A 1 -11.69 2.74 4.80
N ILE A 2 -12.72 2.16 5.44
CA ILE A 2 -12.63 1.50 6.77
C ILE A 2 -11.76 0.24 6.74
N TYR A 3 -11.81 -0.53 5.67
CA TYR A 3 -11.06 -1.78 5.51
C TYR A 3 -9.54 -1.55 5.37
N ILE A 4 -9.14 -0.48 4.67
CA ILE A 4 -7.74 -0.04 4.56
C ILE A 4 -7.21 0.42 5.92
N SER A 5 -8.05 1.07 6.73
CA SER A 5 -7.69 1.55 8.07
C SER A 5 -7.34 0.40 9.03
N ARG A 6 -8.11 -0.70 9.04
CA ARG A 6 -7.83 -1.87 9.90
C ARG A 6 -6.54 -2.60 9.51
N ARG A 7 -6.30 -2.80 8.22
CA ARG A 7 -5.04 -3.40 7.72
C ARG A 7 -3.82 -2.53 8.05
N LEU A 8 -3.94 -1.22 7.91
CA LEU A 8 -2.88 -0.27 8.25
C LEU A 8 -2.55 -0.29 9.75
N LEU A 9 -3.55 -0.43 10.62
CA LEU A 9 -3.36 -0.57 12.05
C LEU A 9 -2.59 -1.87 12.39
N LEU A 10 -2.96 -2.99 11.80
CA LEU A 10 -2.27 -4.26 11.99
C LEU A 10 -0.80 -4.19 11.54
N ILE A 11 -0.55 -3.65 10.35
CA ILE A 11 0.80 -3.46 9.81
C ILE A 11 1.60 -2.53 10.73
N GLY A 12 0.99 -1.44 11.23
CA GLY A 12 1.63 -0.52 12.16
C GLY A 12 2.02 -1.19 13.47
N LEU A 13 1.14 -2.03 14.03
CA LEU A 13 1.38 -2.74 15.27
C LEU A 13 2.47 -3.81 15.11
N MET A 14 2.45 -4.56 14.01
CA MET A 14 3.51 -5.53 13.67
C MET A 14 4.85 -4.82 13.43
N GLY A 15 4.85 -3.69 12.73
CA GLY A 15 6.06 -2.88 12.51
C GLY A 15 6.63 -2.34 13.82
N ALA A 16 5.78 -1.84 14.72
CA ALA A 16 6.19 -1.39 16.04
C ALA A 16 6.80 -2.53 16.88
N ALA A 17 6.16 -3.70 16.90
CA ALA A 17 6.67 -4.86 17.59
C ALA A 17 8.05 -5.29 17.07
N PHE A 18 8.25 -5.28 15.75
CA PHE A 18 9.53 -5.57 15.12
C PHE A 18 10.62 -4.57 15.54
N ILE A 19 10.30 -3.27 15.56
CA ILE A 19 11.25 -2.21 15.92
C ILE A 19 11.62 -2.26 17.40
N ILE A 20 10.67 -2.59 18.27
CA ILE A 20 10.87 -2.69 19.72
C ILE A 20 11.47 -4.04 20.14
N TYR A 21 11.55 -5.00 19.22
CA TYR A 21 12.06 -6.35 19.50
C TYR A 21 13.40 -6.38 20.28
N PRO A 22 14.42 -5.54 19.96
CA PRO A 22 15.65 -5.48 20.76
C PRO A 22 15.40 -5.16 22.24
N ASN A 23 14.45 -4.27 22.52
CA ASN A 23 14.09 -3.92 23.89
C ASN A 23 13.32 -5.04 24.61
N ILE A 24 12.51 -5.82 23.87
CA ILE A 24 11.81 -6.99 24.41
C ILE A 24 12.81 -8.05 24.83
N ILE A 25 13.87 -8.27 24.04
CA ILE A 25 14.94 -9.22 24.39
C ILE A 25 15.72 -8.77 25.64
N CYS A 26 15.98 -7.48 25.78
CA CYS A 26 16.68 -6.94 26.94
C CYS A 26 15.82 -6.90 28.22
N LEU A 27 14.50 -6.97 28.08
CA LEU A 27 13.54 -6.85 29.18
C LEU A 27 13.80 -7.78 30.37
N PRO A 28 14.18 -9.07 30.21
CA PRO A 28 14.50 -9.94 31.37
C PRO A 28 15.70 -9.43 32.16
N TRP A 29 16.66 -8.77 31.53
CA TRP A 29 17.83 -8.20 32.20
C TRP A 29 17.48 -6.89 32.91
N GLU A 30 16.69 -6.03 32.24
CA GLU A 30 16.27 -4.73 32.78
C GLU A 30 15.39 -4.86 34.03
N ILE A 31 14.50 -5.86 34.09
CA ILE A 31 13.61 -6.09 35.24
C ILE A 31 14.42 -6.42 36.52
N HIS A 32 15.62 -6.96 36.40
CA HIS A 32 16.45 -7.31 37.55
C HIS A 32 17.20 -6.12 38.18
N TYR A 33 17.22 -4.97 37.53
CA TYR A 33 17.83 -3.77 38.12
C TYR A 33 17.01 -3.28 39.31
N PRO A 34 17.67 -2.98 40.47
CA PRO A 34 16.98 -2.56 41.70
C PRO A 34 16.07 -1.35 41.48
N VAL A 35 16.51 -0.38 40.67
CA VAL A 35 15.78 0.84 40.38
C VAL A 35 14.48 0.57 39.61
N VAL A 36 14.48 -0.42 38.69
CA VAL A 36 13.29 -0.85 37.99
C VAL A 36 12.33 -1.60 38.90
N GLN A 37 12.85 -2.36 39.84
CA GLN A 37 12.06 -3.06 40.82
C GLN A 37 11.30 -2.12 41.77
N GLU A 38 11.91 -0.99 42.15
CA GLU A 38 11.28 0.06 42.93
C GLU A 38 10.18 0.81 42.18
N ASN A 39 10.35 0.99 40.84
CA ASN A 39 9.49 1.81 39.99
C ASN A 39 8.83 1.01 38.86
N LYS A 40 8.36 -0.20 39.10
CA LYS A 40 7.75 -1.09 38.08
C LYS A 40 6.63 -0.42 37.26
N ALA A 41 5.79 0.38 37.90
CA ALA A 41 4.69 1.05 37.25
C ALA A 41 5.20 2.09 36.20
N VAL A 42 6.24 2.85 36.55
CA VAL A 42 6.86 3.83 35.65
C VAL A 42 7.52 3.15 34.47
N PHE A 43 8.19 2.03 34.71
CA PHE A 43 8.82 1.21 33.66
C PHE A 43 7.79 0.64 32.69
N CYS A 44 6.70 0.05 33.18
CA CYS A 44 5.61 -0.46 32.34
C CYS A 44 4.97 0.65 31.52
N LEU A 45 4.73 1.81 32.13
CA LEU A 45 4.15 2.98 31.46
C LEU A 45 5.05 3.51 30.35
N PHE A 46 6.36 3.56 30.58
CA PHE A 46 7.33 3.93 29.57
C PHE A 46 7.36 2.94 28.40
N PHE A 47 7.28 1.64 28.68
CA PHE A 47 7.27 0.61 27.64
C PHE A 47 6.02 0.69 26.77
N ILE A 48 4.84 0.90 27.36
CA ILE A 48 3.59 1.12 26.64
C ILE A 48 3.66 2.41 25.80
N PHE A 49 4.16 3.50 26.39
CA PHE A 49 4.38 4.75 25.68
C PHE A 49 5.27 4.56 24.44
N ARG A 50 6.39 3.85 24.60
CA ARG A 50 7.33 3.53 23.52
C ARG A 50 6.66 2.74 22.40
N LEU A 51 5.87 1.71 22.75
CA LEU A 51 5.11 0.91 21.78
C LEU A 51 4.12 1.78 20.98
N LEU A 52 3.36 2.61 21.66
CA LEU A 52 2.38 3.50 21.03
C LEU A 52 3.06 4.56 20.16
N TYR A 53 4.17 5.09 20.62
CA TYR A 53 4.93 6.12 19.89
C TYR A 53 5.49 5.57 18.57
N PHE A 54 6.21 4.45 18.61
CA PHE A 54 6.75 3.81 17.42
C PHE A 54 5.65 3.29 16.48
N GLY A 55 4.55 2.77 17.03
CA GLY A 55 3.39 2.36 16.22
C GLY A 55 2.71 3.53 15.53
N GLY A 56 2.52 4.63 16.23
CA GLY A 56 1.98 5.87 15.67
C GLY A 56 2.88 6.46 14.59
N LEU A 57 4.19 6.51 14.84
CA LEU A 57 5.18 7.00 13.86
C LEU A 57 5.20 6.12 12.61
N PHE A 58 5.17 4.79 12.78
CA PHE A 58 5.13 3.86 11.66
C PHE A 58 3.90 4.08 10.78
N ILE A 59 2.71 4.18 11.38
CA ILE A 59 1.46 4.44 10.66
C ILE A 59 1.50 5.81 9.96
N LEU A 60 2.03 6.83 10.64
CA LEU A 60 2.17 8.18 10.09
C LEU A 60 3.06 8.19 8.85
N LEU A 61 4.26 7.61 8.94
CA LEU A 61 5.20 7.51 7.83
C LEU A 61 4.62 6.70 6.66
N LEU A 62 3.96 5.59 6.94
CA LEU A 62 3.34 4.77 5.90
C LEU A 62 2.20 5.53 5.20
N ARG A 63 1.33 6.20 5.96
CA ARG A 63 0.27 7.07 5.39
C ARG A 63 0.83 8.21 4.55
N PHE A 64 1.89 8.84 5.02
CA PHE A 64 2.57 9.92 4.30
C PHE A 64 3.11 9.41 2.95
N ASN A 65 3.77 8.26 2.95
CA ASN A 65 4.28 7.64 1.73
C ASN A 65 3.17 7.26 0.73
N LEU A 66 2.04 6.76 1.22
CA LEU A 66 0.90 6.38 0.37
C LEU A 66 0.17 7.59 -0.23
N ARG A 67 0.08 8.71 0.49
CA ARG A 67 -0.61 9.91 0.01
C ARG A 67 0.13 10.65 -1.11
N LYS A 68 1.46 10.70 -1.05
CA LYS A 68 2.32 11.43 -2.01
C LYS A 68 2.94 10.53 -3.08
N ALA A 69 2.33 9.43 -3.33
CA ALA A 69 2.86 8.33 -4.10
C ALA A 69 3.19 8.63 -5.55
N THR A 70 2.43 9.48 -6.22
CA THR A 70 2.50 9.65 -7.67
C THR A 70 3.63 10.56 -8.16
N ILE A 71 4.24 11.37 -7.29
CA ILE A 71 5.11 12.48 -7.74
C ILE A 71 6.58 12.33 -7.34
N TYR A 72 6.91 11.49 -6.34
CA TYR A 72 8.26 11.51 -5.78
C TYR A 72 9.09 10.27 -6.12
N GLN A 73 10.30 10.54 -6.67
CA GLN A 73 11.37 9.56 -6.78
C GLN A 73 11.75 9.04 -5.37
N LEU A 74 12.27 7.82 -5.30
CA LEU A 74 12.69 7.16 -4.05
C LEU A 74 13.56 8.07 -3.15
N LYS A 75 14.46 8.86 -3.76
CA LYS A 75 15.33 9.80 -3.04
C LYS A 75 14.54 10.83 -2.22
N HIS A 76 13.55 11.48 -2.84
CA HIS A 76 12.75 12.50 -2.15
C HIS A 76 11.89 11.91 -1.03
N ARG A 77 11.40 10.68 -1.20
CA ARG A 77 10.68 9.96 -0.14
C ARG A 77 11.57 9.67 1.04
N PHE A 78 12.79 9.21 0.78
CA PHE A 78 13.76 8.94 1.84
C PHE A 78 14.07 10.20 2.63
N TYR A 79 14.41 11.32 1.98
CA TYR A 79 14.68 12.59 2.68
C TYR A 79 13.49 13.09 3.49
N SER A 80 12.27 12.99 2.95
CA SER A 80 11.07 13.41 3.68
C SER A 80 10.82 12.52 4.91
N ASN A 81 10.97 11.21 4.78
CA ASN A 81 10.82 10.27 5.89
C ASN A 81 11.91 10.47 6.94
N PHE A 82 13.14 10.74 6.49
CA PHE A 82 14.26 11.04 7.39
C PHE A 82 13.99 12.32 8.19
N ALA A 83 13.52 13.39 7.54
CA ALA A 83 13.16 14.63 8.23
C ALA A 83 12.05 14.41 9.27
N ILE A 84 10.99 13.69 8.92
CA ILE A 84 9.90 13.37 9.87
C ILE A 84 10.43 12.51 11.03
N SER A 85 11.28 11.52 10.75
CA SER A 85 11.88 10.67 11.78
C SER A 85 12.82 11.45 12.70
N ALA A 86 13.58 12.41 12.15
CA ALA A 86 14.47 13.28 12.94
C ALA A 86 13.66 14.19 13.88
N VAL A 87 12.57 14.76 13.40
CA VAL A 87 11.65 15.56 14.25
C VAL A 87 11.01 14.67 15.32
N ALA A 88 10.57 13.48 14.96
CA ALA A 88 10.02 12.54 15.92
C ALA A 88 11.07 12.14 16.98
N TYR A 89 12.32 11.90 16.57
CA TYR A 89 13.42 11.65 17.52
C TYR A 89 13.61 12.83 18.47
N ALA A 90 13.66 14.06 17.96
CA ALA A 90 13.83 15.27 18.76
C ALA A 90 12.68 15.48 19.79
N ILE A 91 11.46 15.02 19.47
CA ILE A 91 10.33 15.02 20.41
C ILE A 91 10.44 13.88 21.42
N PHE A 92 10.88 12.71 21.00
CA PHE A 92 10.99 11.54 21.85
C PHE A 92 12.04 11.69 22.95
N VAL A 93 13.21 12.28 22.61
CA VAL A 93 14.35 12.42 23.53
C VAL A 93 14.01 13.14 24.85
N PRO A 94 13.41 14.34 24.89
CA PRO A 94 13.10 15.01 26.15
C PRO A 94 12.06 14.24 26.98
N ILE A 95 11.13 13.55 26.34
CA ILE A 95 10.16 12.70 27.04
C ILE A 95 10.88 11.50 27.67
N SER A 96 11.74 10.83 26.95
CA SER A 96 12.50 9.69 27.45
C SER A 96 13.46 10.09 28.58
N LEU A 97 14.07 11.28 28.49
CA LEU A 97 14.89 11.86 29.58
C LEU A 97 14.09 12.04 30.88
N SER A 98 12.84 12.45 30.79
CA SER A 98 11.98 12.61 31.97
C SER A 98 11.68 11.26 32.66
N PHE A 99 11.67 10.16 31.90
CA PHE A 99 11.57 8.82 32.45
C PHE A 99 12.93 8.31 32.96
N ALA A 100 14.03 8.66 32.31
CA ALA A 100 15.39 8.31 32.74
C ALA A 100 15.71 8.90 34.12
N SER A 101 15.29 10.13 34.40
CA SER A 101 15.44 10.74 35.72
C SER A 101 14.69 10.00 36.84
N ARG A 102 13.78 9.11 36.47
CA ARG A 102 13.01 8.23 37.39
C ARG A 102 13.54 6.78 37.40
N GLY A 103 14.76 6.56 36.91
CA GLY A 103 15.45 5.27 36.99
C GLY A 103 15.36 4.35 35.77
N VAL A 104 14.81 4.84 34.66
CA VAL A 104 14.81 4.07 33.39
C VAL A 104 16.09 4.40 32.63
N HIS A 105 17.11 3.54 32.71
CA HIS A 105 18.46 3.83 32.20
C HIS A 105 18.59 3.83 30.66
N ASP A 106 17.73 3.15 29.92
CA ASP A 106 17.82 2.99 28.45
C ASP A 106 17.15 4.11 27.64
N ALA A 107 16.98 5.26 28.25
CA ALA A 107 16.27 6.37 27.60
C ALA A 107 17.03 6.94 26.38
N ILE A 108 18.36 6.89 26.38
CA ILE A 108 19.18 7.45 25.31
C ILE A 108 20.39 6.55 25.06
N GLY A 109 20.34 5.82 23.96
CA GLY A 109 21.45 4.97 23.55
C GLY A 109 21.55 4.86 22.03
N SER A 110 22.62 4.27 21.56
CA SER A 110 22.82 3.94 20.14
C SER A 110 21.67 3.10 19.57
N VAL A 111 21.04 2.27 20.41
CA VAL A 111 19.86 1.45 20.04
C VAL A 111 18.69 2.33 19.64
N LEU A 112 18.44 3.44 20.35
CA LEU A 112 17.34 4.34 20.03
C LEU A 112 17.54 5.01 18.65
N ILE A 113 18.74 5.53 18.38
CA ILE A 113 19.08 6.13 17.08
C ILE A 113 18.90 5.09 15.96
N PHE A 114 19.42 3.88 16.20
CA PHE A 114 19.26 2.76 15.27
C PHE A 114 17.79 2.44 14.99
N GLN A 115 16.92 2.42 16.00
CA GLN A 115 15.48 2.17 15.84
C GLN A 115 14.80 3.23 14.95
N PHE A 116 15.09 4.52 15.14
CA PHE A 116 14.55 5.60 14.29
C PHE A 116 15.07 5.50 12.85
N PHE A 117 16.31 5.09 12.66
CA PHE A 117 16.86 4.84 11.33
C PHE A 117 16.19 3.66 10.64
N VAL A 118 16.02 2.54 11.36
CA VAL A 118 15.35 1.35 10.83
C VAL A 118 13.90 1.65 10.43
N ILE A 119 13.15 2.37 11.27
CA ILE A 119 11.76 2.73 10.93
C ILE A 119 11.69 3.59 9.66
N CYS A 120 12.62 4.53 9.50
CA CYS A 120 12.72 5.35 8.30
C CYS A 120 12.96 4.48 7.05
N CYS A 121 13.95 3.58 7.10
CA CYS A 121 14.28 2.69 5.98
C CYS A 121 13.12 1.74 5.65
N VAL A 122 12.56 1.07 6.65
CA VAL A 122 11.46 0.10 6.47
C VAL A 122 10.22 0.79 5.89
N CYS A 123 9.81 1.94 6.44
CA CYS A 123 8.64 2.67 5.93
C CYS A 123 8.85 3.20 4.50
N THR A 124 10.08 3.61 4.17
CA THR A 124 10.42 4.06 2.80
C THR A 124 10.32 2.91 1.81
N LEU A 125 10.91 1.76 2.14
CA LEU A 125 10.88 0.57 1.29
C LEU A 125 9.47 0.01 1.13
N LEU A 126 8.74 -0.17 2.22
CA LEU A 126 7.35 -0.66 2.17
C LEU A 126 6.45 0.29 1.38
N GLY A 127 6.55 1.59 1.63
CA GLY A 127 5.80 2.58 0.88
C GLY A 127 6.13 2.56 -0.62
N HIS A 128 7.39 2.34 -0.97
CA HIS A 128 7.82 2.22 -2.36
C HIS A 128 7.29 0.94 -3.04
N ILE A 129 7.41 -0.20 -2.36
CA ILE A 129 6.91 -1.50 -2.87
C ILE A 129 5.39 -1.46 -3.08
N ILE A 130 4.63 -0.97 -2.10
CA ILE A 130 3.18 -0.86 -2.21
C ILE A 130 2.79 0.03 -3.40
N MET A 131 3.52 1.11 -3.62
CA MET A 131 3.26 2.00 -4.75
C MET A 131 3.59 1.38 -6.09
N LEU A 132 4.72 0.70 -6.20
CA LEU A 132 5.05 -0.02 -7.43
C LEU A 132 3.95 -1.03 -7.77
N TYR A 133 3.47 -1.74 -6.76
CA TYR A 133 2.39 -2.72 -6.93
C TYR A 133 1.08 -2.06 -7.42
N ILE A 134 0.67 -0.95 -6.80
CA ILE A 134 -0.55 -0.21 -7.22
C ILE A 134 -0.38 0.30 -8.65
N THR A 135 0.76 0.92 -8.97
CA THR A 135 1.01 1.47 -10.31
C THR A 135 1.06 0.35 -11.36
N GLN A 136 1.58 -0.82 -11.02
CA GLN A 136 1.58 -1.97 -11.93
C GLN A 136 0.15 -2.46 -12.19
N GLN A 137 -0.69 -2.59 -11.16
CA GLN A 137 -2.09 -2.97 -11.34
C GLN A 137 -2.87 -1.96 -12.20
N GLU A 138 -2.67 -0.66 -11.99
CA GLU A 138 -3.29 0.38 -12.80
C GLU A 138 -2.89 0.25 -14.28
N LYS A 139 -1.60 -0.01 -14.56
CA LYS A 139 -1.12 -0.23 -15.93
C LYS A 139 -1.69 -1.50 -16.55
N GLU A 140 -1.79 -2.59 -15.79
CA GLU A 140 -2.38 -3.85 -16.27
C GLU A 140 -3.86 -3.66 -16.65
N MET A 141 -4.64 -2.96 -15.83
CA MET A 141 -6.03 -2.62 -16.14
C MET A 141 -6.16 -1.74 -17.39
N GLU A 142 -5.28 -0.76 -17.56
CA GLU A 142 -5.27 0.11 -18.75
C GLU A 142 -4.92 -0.66 -20.02
N ILE A 143 -3.93 -1.56 -19.95
CA ILE A 143 -3.58 -2.45 -21.09
C ILE A 143 -4.77 -3.34 -21.46
N GLU A 144 -5.47 -3.92 -20.50
CA GLU A 144 -6.64 -4.76 -20.77
C GLU A 144 -7.78 -3.97 -21.39
N ARG A 145 -8.01 -2.76 -20.90
CA ARG A 145 -8.99 -1.84 -21.49
C ARG A 145 -8.66 -1.52 -22.96
N LEU A 146 -7.41 -1.13 -23.24
CA LEU A 146 -6.96 -0.82 -24.60
C LEU A 146 -7.04 -2.04 -25.53
N ARG A 147 -6.77 -3.24 -25.02
CA ARG A 147 -6.96 -4.49 -25.78
C ARG A 147 -8.42 -4.71 -26.15
N THR A 148 -9.33 -4.51 -25.20
CA THR A 148 -10.77 -4.66 -25.41
C THR A 148 -11.28 -3.65 -26.44
N GLU A 149 -10.88 -2.38 -26.33
CA GLU A 149 -11.22 -1.33 -27.29
C GLU A 149 -10.68 -1.65 -28.70
N ASN A 150 -9.44 -2.16 -28.80
CA ASN A 150 -8.85 -2.56 -30.08
C ASN A 150 -9.59 -3.74 -30.71
N LEU A 151 -9.96 -4.76 -29.90
CA LEU A 151 -10.74 -5.89 -30.40
C LEU A 151 -12.12 -5.44 -30.87
N GLN A 152 -12.80 -4.58 -30.14
CA GLN A 152 -14.09 -4.03 -30.53
C GLN A 152 -13.99 -3.25 -31.85
N SER A 153 -12.99 -2.36 -31.97
CA SER A 153 -12.74 -1.62 -33.21
C SER A 153 -12.49 -2.53 -34.42
N ARG A 154 -11.75 -3.65 -34.21
CA ARG A 154 -11.54 -4.64 -35.27
C ARG A 154 -12.82 -5.38 -35.63
N CYS A 155 -13.64 -5.75 -34.65
CA CYS A 155 -14.95 -6.37 -34.90
C CYS A 155 -15.88 -5.41 -35.68
N ASP A 156 -15.90 -4.14 -35.30
CA ASP A 156 -16.72 -3.11 -36.00
C ASP A 156 -16.21 -2.92 -37.43
N ALA A 157 -14.91 -2.88 -37.66
CA ALA A 157 -14.33 -2.80 -38.98
C ALA A 157 -14.68 -4.01 -39.84
N LEU A 158 -14.61 -5.22 -39.28
CA LEU A 158 -15.00 -6.45 -39.99
C LEU A 158 -16.50 -6.48 -40.29
N THR A 159 -17.32 -6.07 -39.35
CA THR A 159 -18.79 -5.99 -39.52
C THR A 159 -19.16 -4.96 -40.62
N ASN A 160 -18.47 -3.85 -40.68
CA ASN A 160 -18.65 -2.85 -41.74
C ASN A 160 -18.17 -3.31 -43.11
N GLN A 161 -17.24 -4.29 -43.21
CA GLN A 161 -16.83 -4.91 -44.47
C GLN A 161 -17.91 -5.85 -45.02
N ILE A 162 -18.75 -6.42 -44.17
CA ILE A 162 -19.94 -7.16 -44.58
C ILE A 162 -20.98 -6.10 -45.00
N ASN A 163 -21.13 -5.86 -46.29
CA ASN A 163 -22.08 -4.90 -46.78
C ASN A 163 -23.53 -5.26 -46.31
N PRO A 164 -24.08 -4.62 -45.25
CA PRO A 164 -25.37 -5.02 -44.68
C PRO A 164 -26.49 -4.90 -45.69
N HIS A 165 -26.37 -3.92 -46.62
CA HIS A 165 -27.36 -3.69 -47.65
C HIS A 165 -27.40 -4.86 -48.64
N PHE A 166 -26.26 -5.40 -49.04
CA PHE A 166 -26.22 -6.60 -49.89
C PHE A 166 -26.85 -7.82 -49.21
N PHE A 167 -26.53 -8.02 -47.95
CA PHE A 167 -27.09 -9.13 -47.14
C PHE A 167 -28.62 -9.02 -47.02
N PHE A 168 -29.15 -7.88 -46.65
CA PHE A 168 -30.60 -7.66 -46.57
C PHE A 168 -31.29 -7.76 -47.94
N ASN A 169 -30.67 -7.28 -49.02
CA ASN A 169 -31.22 -7.44 -50.34
C ASN A 169 -31.26 -8.90 -50.80
N SER A 170 -30.25 -9.67 -50.52
CA SER A 170 -30.20 -11.11 -50.81
C SER A 170 -31.28 -11.87 -50.04
N LEU A 171 -31.42 -11.61 -48.72
CA LEU A 171 -32.47 -12.19 -47.90
C LEU A 171 -33.88 -11.82 -48.40
N ASN A 172 -34.10 -10.57 -48.76
CA ASN A 172 -35.36 -10.12 -49.33
C ASN A 172 -35.66 -10.78 -50.67
N GLY A 173 -34.65 -10.97 -51.51
CA GLY A 173 -34.73 -11.71 -52.77
C GLY A 173 -35.17 -13.16 -52.56
N ILE A 174 -34.50 -13.88 -51.64
CA ILE A 174 -34.85 -15.26 -51.26
C ILE A 174 -36.28 -15.34 -50.70
N SER A 175 -36.63 -14.44 -49.78
CA SER A 175 -38.00 -14.38 -49.21
C SER A 175 -39.05 -14.17 -50.26
N SER A 176 -38.79 -13.32 -51.27
CA SER A 176 -39.64 -13.08 -52.40
C SER A 176 -39.84 -14.31 -53.28
N LEU A 177 -38.74 -15.08 -53.53
CA LEU A 177 -38.83 -16.32 -54.30
C LEU A 177 -39.61 -17.41 -53.57
N ILE A 178 -39.40 -17.58 -52.29
CA ILE A 178 -40.18 -18.54 -51.43
C ILE A 178 -41.65 -18.18 -51.44
N ARG A 179 -41.99 -16.89 -51.33
CA ARG A 179 -43.40 -16.43 -51.39
C ARG A 179 -44.04 -16.72 -52.72
N LYS A 180 -43.30 -16.65 -53.82
CA LYS A 180 -43.84 -16.96 -55.15
C LYS A 180 -43.93 -18.43 -55.45
N LYS A 181 -43.58 -19.34 -54.54
CA LYS A 181 -43.54 -20.82 -54.71
C LYS A 181 -42.73 -21.24 -55.94
N ASP A 182 -41.69 -20.55 -56.29
CA ASP A 182 -40.83 -20.81 -57.45
C ASP A 182 -39.60 -21.59 -57.01
N ASP A 183 -39.82 -22.88 -56.66
CA ASP A 183 -38.82 -23.79 -56.12
C ASP A 183 -37.53 -23.90 -56.98
N LYS A 184 -37.68 -23.72 -58.30
CA LYS A 184 -36.55 -23.79 -59.21
C LYS A 184 -35.58 -22.63 -59.07
N LYS A 185 -36.05 -21.42 -58.86
CA LYS A 185 -35.23 -20.22 -58.69
C LYS A 185 -34.57 -20.11 -57.31
N THR A 186 -35.13 -20.79 -56.31
CA THR A 186 -34.57 -20.81 -54.94
C THR A 186 -33.31 -21.64 -54.86
N LEU A 187 -33.12 -22.65 -55.73
CA LEU A 187 -31.97 -23.53 -55.81
C LEU A 187 -30.75 -22.92 -56.58
N GLU A 188 -30.95 -21.81 -57.27
CA GLU A 188 -29.89 -21.07 -58.01
C GLU A 188 -29.19 -19.99 -57.13
N TYR A 189 -29.67 -19.74 -55.91
CA TYR A 189 -29.07 -18.86 -54.94
C TYR A 189 -28.35 -19.59 -53.85
#